data_b1df9d8aa0ae5e2390a38d84657aced0
#
_entry.id   b1df9d8aa0ae5e2390a38d84657aced0
#
_cell.length_a   1.000
_cell.length_b   1.000
_cell.length_c   1.000
_cell.angle_alpha   90.00
_cell.angle_beta   90.00
_cell.angle_gamma   90.00
#
_symmetry.space_group_name_H-M   'P 1'
#
loop_
_entity.id
_entity.type
_entity.pdbx_description
1 polymer ?
#
loop_
_entity_poly.entity_id
_entity_poly.type
_entity_poly.pdbx_seq_one_letter_code
_entity_poly.pdbx_strand_id
1 'polypeptide(L)' 'MDYELEILNEKLESMIIVYEKHIEELELENKQLKAQVDFLKEQLAYKTFGKPSILEEEE' A
#
# COMPACT_ATOMS: atom_id res chain seq x y z
N MET A 1 -41.41 4.89 -16.34
CA MET A 1 -40.62 5.02 -15.23
C MET A 1 -39.70 3.87 -15.04
N ASP A 2 -38.56 4.14 -14.72
CA ASP A 2 -37.59 3.13 -14.72
C ASP A 2 -37.24 2.64 -13.37
N TYR A 3 -38.14 1.87 -12.87
CA TYR A 3 -37.94 1.26 -11.59
C TYR A 3 -36.71 0.36 -11.59
N GLU A 4 -36.54 -0.37 -12.69
CA GLU A 4 -35.36 -1.22 -12.83
C GLU A 4 -34.10 -0.40 -12.89
N LEU A 5 -34.16 0.75 -13.53
CA LEU A 5 -33.02 1.62 -13.59
C LEU A 5 -32.65 2.15 -12.24
N GLU A 6 -33.64 2.47 -11.43
CA GLU A 6 -33.39 2.92 -10.06
C GLU A 6 -32.69 1.84 -9.25
N ILE A 7 -33.16 0.61 -9.38
CA ILE A 7 -32.55 -0.49 -8.65
C ILE A 7 -31.12 -0.67 -9.10
N LEU A 8 -30.88 -0.59 -10.39
CA LEU A 8 -29.54 -0.73 -10.92
C LEU A 8 -28.63 0.37 -10.40
N ASN A 9 -29.14 1.59 -10.38
CA ASN A 9 -28.37 2.71 -9.86
C ASN A 9 -27.99 2.51 -8.40
N GLU A 10 -28.93 2.01 -7.61
CA GLU A 10 -28.65 1.76 -6.20
C GLU A 10 -27.58 0.70 -6.03
N LYS A 11 -27.65 -0.34 -6.86
CA LYS A 11 -26.63 -1.38 -6.81
C LYS A 11 -25.26 -0.84 -7.20
N LEU A 12 -25.23 -0.01 -8.22
CA LEU A 12 -23.98 0.57 -8.66
C LEU A 12 -23.40 1.47 -7.59
N GLU A 13 -24.23 2.24 -6.93
CA GLU A 13 -23.76 3.10 -5.87
C GLU A 13 -23.19 2.30 -4.72
N SER A 14 -23.87 1.20 -4.38
CA SER A 14 -23.36 0.33 -3.32
C SER A 14 -22.01 -0.26 -3.71
N MET A 15 -21.89 -0.67 -4.96
CA MET A 15 -20.62 -1.22 -5.43
C MET A 15 -19.51 -0.20 -5.37
N ILE A 16 -19.84 1.04 -5.74
CA ILE A 16 -18.83 2.09 -5.70
C ILE A 16 -18.34 2.30 -4.28
N ILE A 17 -19.25 2.34 -3.34
CA ILE A 17 -18.87 2.54 -1.94
C ILE A 17 -17.96 1.41 -1.46
N VAL A 18 -18.33 0.18 -1.80
CA VAL A 18 -17.53 -0.96 -1.40
C VAL A 18 -16.14 -0.90 -2.02
N TYR A 19 -16.08 -0.57 -3.30
CA TYR A 19 -14.80 -0.50 -3.98
C TYR A 19 -13.94 0.63 -3.45
N GLU A 20 -14.55 1.77 -3.15
CA GLU A 20 -13.81 2.88 -2.59
C GLU A 20 -13.19 2.51 -1.26
N LYS A 21 -13.95 1.82 -0.44
CA LYS A 21 -13.42 1.37 0.84
C LYS A 21 -12.28 0.39 0.64
N HIS A 22 -12.44 -0.50 -0.32
CA HIS A 22 -11.41 -1.47 -0.62
C HIS A 22 -10.13 -0.79 -1.08
N ILE A 23 -10.28 0.22 -1.91
CA ILE A 23 -9.13 0.97 -2.39
C ILE A 23 -8.43 1.66 -1.24
N GLU A 24 -9.17 2.24 -0.33
CA GLU A 24 -8.57 2.88 0.82
C GLU A 24 -7.76 1.90 1.66
N GLU A 25 -8.33 0.70 1.84
CA GLU A 25 -7.62 -0.32 2.60
C GLU A 25 -6.34 -0.75 1.90
N LEU A 26 -6.42 -0.92 0.58
CA LEU A 26 -5.25 -1.30 -0.18
C LEU A 26 -4.18 -0.22 -0.15
N GLU A 27 -4.59 1.02 -0.22
CA GLU A 27 -3.63 2.12 -0.16
C GLU A 27 -2.93 2.15 1.19
N LEU A 28 -3.68 1.89 2.25
CA LEU A 28 -3.07 1.84 3.56
C LEU A 28 -2.09 0.68 3.67
N GLU A 29 -2.49 -0.49 3.19
CA GLU A 29 -1.60 -1.64 3.19
C GLU A 29 -0.35 -1.36 2.38
N ASN A 30 -0.51 -0.75 1.22
CA ASN A 30 0.64 -0.43 0.40
C ASN A 30 1.59 0.50 1.12
N LYS A 31 1.05 1.47 1.81
CA LYS A 31 1.88 2.40 2.56
C LYS A 31 2.66 1.68 3.66
N GLN A 32 1.98 0.78 4.35
CA GLN A 32 2.63 0.03 5.42
C GLN A 32 3.70 -0.90 4.86
N LEU A 33 3.38 -1.58 3.75
CA LEU A 33 4.35 -2.48 3.14
C LEU A 33 5.57 -1.72 2.65
N LYS A 34 5.34 -0.56 2.09
CA LYS A 34 6.46 0.25 1.62
C LYS A 34 7.36 0.65 2.78
N ALA A 35 6.76 1.02 3.89
CA ALA A 35 7.54 1.36 5.07
C ALA A 35 8.34 0.15 5.55
N GLN A 36 7.74 -1.03 5.52
CA GLN A 36 8.43 -2.23 5.92
C GLN A 36 9.60 -2.55 4.99
N VAL A 37 9.36 -2.38 3.70
CA VAL A 37 10.42 -2.63 2.73
C VAL A 37 11.57 -1.67 2.96
N ASP A 38 11.28 -0.41 3.18
CA ASP A 38 12.33 0.56 3.45
C ASP A 38 13.11 0.19 4.69
N PHE A 39 12.40 -0.20 5.72
CA PHE A 39 13.06 -0.60 6.96
C PHE A 39 13.97 -1.81 6.73
N LEU A 40 13.47 -2.80 6.00
CA LEU A 40 14.25 -3.98 5.74
C LEU A 40 15.46 -3.67 4.87
N LYS A 41 15.31 -2.75 3.95
CA LYS A 41 16.43 -2.32 3.14
C LYS A 41 17.53 -1.69 4.00
N GLU A 42 17.13 -0.88 4.95
CA GLU A 42 18.11 -0.29 5.85
C GLU A 42 18.81 -1.35 6.68
N GLN A 43 18.03 -2.32 7.17
CA GLN A 43 18.62 -3.40 7.94
C GLN A 43 19.60 -4.21 7.10
N LEU A 44 19.22 -4.47 5.88
CA LEU A 44 20.08 -5.24 5.01
C LEU A 44 21.35 -4.47 4.70
N ALA A 45 21.24 -3.20 4.46
CA ALA A 45 22.43 -2.39 4.18
C ALA A 45 23.37 -2.40 5.35
N TYR A 46 22.81 -2.30 6.55
CA TYR A 46 23.64 -2.37 7.74
C TYR A 46 24.40 -3.68 7.80
N LYS A 47 23.72 -4.76 7.58
CA LYS A 47 24.37 -6.07 7.70
C LYS A 47 25.33 -6.32 6.56
N THR A 48 24.94 -5.91 5.37
CA THR A 48 25.75 -6.20 4.20
C THR A 48 27.00 -5.34 4.14
N PHE A 49 26.82 -4.06 4.41
CA PHE A 49 27.94 -3.13 4.30
C PHE A 49 28.59 -2.86 5.63
N GLY A 50 28.15 -3.51 6.64
CA GLY A 50 28.70 -3.30 7.94
C GLY A 50 28.27 -1.99 8.51
N LYS A 51 29.17 -1.33 9.15
CA LYS A 51 28.82 -0.10 9.77
C LYS A 51 28.77 1.00 8.79
N PRO A 52 27.94 1.92 9.02
CA PRO A 52 27.90 3.07 8.12
C PRO A 52 29.20 3.76 8.09
N SER A 53 30.01 3.66 8.75
CA SER A 53 31.22 4.37 8.59
C SER A 53 32.23 3.48 8.04
N ILE A 54 32.42 3.07 7.65
CA ILE A 54 33.36 2.24 7.26
C ILE A 54 33.34 1.73 6.00
N LEU A 55 33.11 2.36 6.20
CA LEU A 55 32.98 1.94 5.26
C LEU A 55 33.21 1.94 4.45
N GLU A 56 33.59 2.43 4.75
CA GLU A 56 33.76 2.28 4.10
C GLU A 56 34.32 1.81 3.67
N GLU A 57 34.83 1.85 4.09
CA GLU A 57 35.32 1.25 3.70
C GLU A 57 35.40 0.56 3.11
N GLU A 58 35.73 0.64 3.30
CA GLU A 58 35.81 -0.14 2.70
C GLU A 58 35.68 -0.44 1.90
N GLU A 59 35.88 -0.01 2.06
CA GLU A 59 35.69 -0.35 1.17
C GLU A 59 35.67 -0.56 0.64
#